data_445d244a443fd917e86ef5f05af4a68b
#
_entry.id   445d244a443fd917e86ef5f05af4a68b
#
_cell.length_a   1.000
_cell.length_b   1.000
_cell.length_c   1.000
_cell.angle_alpha   90.00
_cell.angle_beta   90.00
_cell.angle_gamma   90.00
#
_symmetry.space_group_name_H-M   'P 1'
#
loop_
_entity.id
_entity.type
_entity.pdbx_description
1 polymer ?
#
loop_
_entity_poly.entity_id
_entity_poly.type
_entity_poly.pdbx_seq_one_letter_code
_entity_poly.pdbx_strand_id
1 'polypeptide(L)'
;KVLAMIDEMVTLLGKEQADDDSKKAYCESALDKAEDEKKVLEQTVADLEKAIEEAKSSVATLTEEIAALGDGITALDKSVAEATETRKAENEEYQATMAA
;
A
#
# COMPACT_ATOMS: atom_id res chain seq x y z
N LYS A 1 12.88 48.75 53.74
CA LYS A 1 11.64 48.00 53.50
C LYS A 1 11.24 48.02 52.02
N VAL A 2 11.17 49.19 51.42
CA VAL A 2 10.78 49.35 50.01
C VAL A 2 11.84 48.74 49.06
N LEU A 3 13.12 48.99 49.35
CA LEU A 3 14.23 48.44 48.56
C LEU A 3 14.29 46.91 48.58
N ALA A 4 14.00 46.31 49.74
CA ALA A 4 13.93 44.86 49.87
C ALA A 4 12.77 44.26 49.04
N MET A 5 11.64 44.94 49.00
CA MET A 5 10.51 44.52 48.15
C MET A 5 10.83 44.63 46.69
N ILE A 6 11.53 45.66 46.28
CA ILE A 6 12.00 45.83 44.86
C ILE A 6 13.01 44.72 44.52
N ASP A 7 13.94 44.41 45.39
CA ASP A 7 14.93 43.36 45.16
C ASP A 7 14.25 41.98 45.06
N GLU A 8 13.24 41.69 45.86
CA GLU A 8 12.43 40.48 45.74
C GLU A 8 11.69 40.38 44.40
N MET A 9 11.12 41.51 43.95
CA MET A 9 10.46 41.59 42.64
C MET A 9 11.42 41.36 41.50
N VAL A 10 12.62 41.93 41.56
CA VAL A 10 13.65 41.73 40.55
C VAL A 10 14.09 40.26 40.48
N THR A 11 14.24 39.61 41.64
CA THR A 11 14.55 38.20 41.72
C THR A 11 13.43 37.31 41.15
N LEU A 12 12.19 37.66 41.45
CA LEU A 12 11.01 36.96 40.90
C LEU A 12 10.94 37.08 39.38
N LEU A 13 11.10 38.28 38.87
CA LEU A 13 11.13 38.55 37.43
C LEU A 13 12.25 37.79 36.70
N GLY A 14 13.42 37.68 37.35
CA GLY A 14 14.53 36.89 36.83
C GLY A 14 14.19 35.41 36.74
N LYS A 15 13.49 34.85 37.72
CA LYS A 15 12.97 33.46 37.69
C LYS A 15 11.92 33.26 36.61
N GLU A 16 10.98 34.18 36.49
CA GLU A 16 9.95 34.13 35.45
C GLU A 16 10.57 34.19 34.06
N GLN A 17 11.59 35.03 33.87
CA GLN A 17 12.32 35.10 32.60
C GLN A 17 13.03 33.79 32.28
N ALA A 18 13.69 33.17 33.24
CA ALA A 18 14.34 31.88 33.06
C ALA A 18 13.34 30.76 32.73
N ASP A 19 12.19 30.75 33.40
CA ASP A 19 11.12 29.80 33.13
C ASP A 19 10.54 30.00 31.73
N ASP A 20 10.34 31.23 31.31
CA ASP A 20 9.84 31.60 29.97
C ASP A 20 10.80 31.17 28.89
N ASP A 21 12.11 31.42 29.08
CA ASP A 21 13.16 30.99 28.15
C ASP A 21 13.20 29.46 28.02
N SER A 22 13.07 28.73 29.13
CA SER A 22 13.01 27.28 29.15
C SER A 22 11.79 26.73 28.42
N LYS A 23 10.62 27.34 28.64
CA LYS A 23 9.38 26.97 27.97
C LYS A 23 9.46 27.26 26.48
N LYS A 24 10.02 28.40 26.11
CA LYS A 24 10.23 28.75 24.69
C LYS A 24 11.11 27.73 24.00
N ALA A 25 12.26 27.40 24.60
CA ALA A 25 13.17 26.39 24.05
C ALA A 25 12.52 25.01 23.91
N TYR A 26 11.74 24.61 24.90
CA TYR A 26 10.97 23.37 24.85
C TYR A 26 9.95 23.35 23.71
N CYS A 27 9.18 24.43 23.58
CA CYS A 27 8.16 24.56 22.53
C CYS A 27 8.80 24.59 21.14
N GLU A 28 9.87 25.32 20.95
CA GLU A 28 10.60 25.35 19.68
C GLU A 28 11.11 23.97 19.29
N SER A 29 11.72 23.24 20.22
CA SER A 29 12.20 21.87 20.01
C SER A 29 11.03 20.92 19.72
N ALA A 30 9.93 21.03 20.44
CA ALA A 30 8.74 20.21 20.22
C ALA A 30 8.09 20.46 18.86
N LEU A 31 8.04 21.72 18.42
CA LEU A 31 7.50 22.09 17.13
C LEU A 31 8.38 21.57 15.99
N ASP A 32 9.71 21.70 16.11
CA ASP A 32 10.65 21.17 15.12
C ASP A 32 10.51 19.66 14.98
N LYS A 33 10.43 18.96 16.10
CA LYS A 33 10.19 17.50 16.12
C LYS A 33 8.87 17.13 15.46
N ALA A 34 7.79 17.83 15.81
CA ALA A 34 6.48 17.60 15.22
C ALA A 34 6.47 17.86 13.71
N GLU A 35 7.18 18.87 13.27
CA GLU A 35 7.32 19.19 11.84
C GLU A 35 8.07 18.09 11.09
N ASP A 36 9.16 17.58 11.66
CA ASP A 36 9.93 16.47 11.08
C ASP A 36 9.10 15.18 11.01
N GLU A 37 8.38 14.87 12.08
CA GLU A 37 7.46 13.72 12.12
C GLU A 37 6.35 13.86 11.07
N LYS A 38 5.79 15.05 10.92
CA LYS A 38 4.78 15.36 9.90
C LYS A 38 5.32 15.08 8.50
N LYS A 39 6.53 15.56 8.18
CA LYS A 39 7.15 15.33 6.87
C LYS A 39 7.35 13.85 6.58
N VAL A 40 7.82 13.08 7.57
CA VAL A 40 8.00 11.63 7.44
C VAL A 40 6.66 10.94 7.20
N LEU A 41 5.62 11.32 7.95
CA LEU A 41 4.29 10.74 7.79
C LEU A 41 3.66 11.11 6.45
N GLU A 42 3.81 12.34 5.99
CA GLU A 42 3.33 12.77 4.67
C GLU A 42 4.01 11.98 3.55
N GLN A 43 5.31 11.73 3.65
CA GLN A 43 6.02 10.90 2.69
C GLN A 43 5.53 9.45 2.74
N THR A 44 5.31 8.91 3.92
CA THR A 44 4.76 7.55 4.10
C THR A 44 3.37 7.42 3.48
N VAL A 45 2.52 8.42 3.68
CA VAL A 45 1.18 8.46 3.07
C VAL A 45 1.28 8.47 1.54
N ALA A 46 2.15 9.30 0.99
CA ALA A 46 2.36 9.37 -0.47
C ALA A 46 2.85 8.04 -1.03
N ASP A 47 3.79 7.40 -0.36
CA ASP A 47 4.32 6.09 -0.76
C ASP A 47 3.24 4.99 -0.70
N LEU A 48 2.40 5.01 0.34
CA LEU A 48 1.29 4.08 0.48
C LEU A 48 0.21 4.30 -0.58
N GLU A 49 -0.12 5.54 -0.89
CA GLU A 49 -1.07 5.87 -1.97
C GLU A 49 -0.59 5.33 -3.31
N LYS A 50 0.69 5.50 -3.61
CA LYS A 50 1.31 4.94 -4.81
C LYS A 50 1.25 3.41 -4.82
N ALA A 51 1.58 2.76 -3.70
CA ALA A 51 1.51 1.31 -3.57
C ALA A 51 0.08 0.79 -3.77
N ILE A 52 -0.93 1.50 -3.25
CA ILE A 52 -2.34 1.16 -3.45
C ILE A 52 -2.72 1.24 -4.92
N GLU A 53 -2.33 2.28 -5.64
CA GLU A 53 -2.61 2.41 -7.07
C GLU A 53 -1.94 1.29 -7.89
N GLU A 54 -0.70 0.96 -7.58
CA GLU A 54 0.01 -0.15 -8.21
C GLU A 54 -0.68 -1.49 -7.92
N ALA A 55 -1.12 -1.71 -6.69
CA ALA A 55 -1.85 -2.91 -6.30
C ALA A 55 -3.21 -3.02 -7.02
N LYS A 56 -3.95 -1.92 -7.13
CA LYS A 56 -5.22 -1.87 -7.88
C LYS A 56 -5.00 -2.24 -9.35
N SER A 57 -3.98 -1.68 -9.96
CA SER A 57 -3.61 -1.97 -11.35
C SER A 57 -3.25 -3.44 -11.53
N SER A 58 -2.48 -4.01 -10.61
CA SER A 58 -2.11 -5.43 -10.63
C SER A 58 -3.33 -6.34 -10.47
N VAL A 59 -4.24 -6.01 -9.56
CA VAL A 59 -5.49 -6.76 -9.37
C VAL A 59 -6.34 -6.74 -10.65
N ALA A 60 -6.46 -5.60 -11.31
CA ALA A 60 -7.20 -5.48 -12.57
C ALA A 60 -6.58 -6.37 -13.66
N THR A 61 -5.27 -6.30 -13.83
CA THR A 61 -4.53 -7.12 -14.80
C THR A 61 -4.70 -8.61 -14.52
N LEU A 62 -4.52 -9.03 -13.26
CA LEU A 62 -4.68 -10.42 -12.87
C LEU A 62 -6.11 -10.93 -13.06
N THR A 63 -7.10 -10.09 -12.81
CA THR A 63 -8.51 -10.42 -13.05
C THR A 63 -8.76 -10.71 -14.53
N GLU A 64 -8.23 -9.88 -15.42
CA GLU A 64 -8.33 -10.09 -16.87
C GLU A 64 -7.60 -11.36 -17.31
N GLU A 65 -6.40 -11.60 -16.79
CA GLU A 65 -5.62 -12.80 -17.10
C GLU A 65 -6.33 -14.08 -16.63
N ILE A 66 -6.92 -14.07 -15.45
CA ILE A 66 -7.70 -15.21 -14.93
C ILE A 66 -8.90 -15.48 -15.83
N ALA A 67 -9.63 -14.44 -16.25
CA ALA A 67 -10.75 -14.60 -17.17
C ALA A 67 -10.30 -15.17 -18.51
N ALA A 68 -9.22 -14.67 -19.08
CA ALA A 68 -8.66 -15.17 -20.33
C ALA A 68 -8.20 -16.63 -20.23
N LEU A 69 -7.57 -17.00 -19.12
CA LEU A 69 -7.18 -18.39 -18.84
C LEU A 69 -8.38 -19.31 -18.70
N GLY A 70 -9.43 -18.85 -18.04
CA GLY A 70 -10.70 -19.58 -17.92
C GLY A 70 -11.33 -19.87 -19.28
N ASP A 71 -11.38 -18.85 -20.15
CA ASP A 71 -11.88 -18.99 -21.52
C ASP A 71 -10.99 -19.95 -22.33
N GLY A 72 -9.68 -19.86 -22.16
CA GLY A 72 -8.70 -20.77 -22.80
C GLY A 72 -8.90 -22.22 -22.37
N ILE A 73 -9.11 -22.47 -21.10
CA ILE A 73 -9.40 -23.83 -20.57
C ILE A 73 -10.70 -24.37 -21.19
N THR A 74 -11.76 -23.58 -21.24
CA THR A 74 -13.04 -23.97 -21.84
C THR A 74 -12.84 -24.33 -23.32
N ALA A 75 -12.11 -23.50 -24.07
CA ALA A 75 -11.81 -23.78 -25.47
C ALA A 75 -10.97 -25.05 -25.66
N LEU A 76 -9.98 -25.29 -24.82
CA LEU A 76 -9.17 -26.51 -24.85
C LEU A 76 -9.98 -27.76 -24.53
N ASP A 77 -10.84 -27.72 -23.52
CA ASP A 77 -11.71 -28.83 -23.15
C ASP A 77 -12.63 -29.22 -24.31
N LYS A 78 -13.22 -28.21 -24.98
CA LYS A 78 -14.01 -28.42 -26.18
C LYS A 78 -13.20 -29.05 -27.30
N SER A 79 -12.02 -28.54 -27.58
CA SER A 79 -11.11 -29.04 -28.61
C SER A 79 -10.70 -30.49 -28.34
N VAL A 80 -10.39 -30.83 -27.10
CA VAL A 80 -10.05 -32.19 -26.69
C VAL A 80 -11.23 -33.14 -26.86
N ALA A 81 -12.43 -32.73 -26.49
CA ALA A 81 -13.65 -33.48 -26.67
C ALA A 81 -13.92 -33.79 -28.15
N GLU A 82 -13.84 -32.76 -29.00
CA GLU A 82 -13.99 -32.88 -30.46
C GLU A 82 -12.92 -33.83 -31.07
N ALA A 83 -11.65 -33.66 -30.68
CA ALA A 83 -10.57 -34.54 -31.13
C ALA A 83 -10.78 -35.97 -30.69
N THR A 84 -11.28 -36.19 -29.48
CA THR A 84 -11.59 -37.54 -28.95
C THR A 84 -12.67 -38.21 -29.79
N GLU A 85 -13.75 -37.51 -30.11
CA GLU A 85 -14.82 -38.08 -30.94
C GLU A 85 -14.32 -38.34 -32.37
N THR A 86 -13.53 -37.46 -32.94
CA THR A 86 -12.89 -37.68 -34.24
C THR A 86 -12.02 -38.94 -34.23
N ARG A 87 -11.19 -39.10 -33.21
CA ARG A 87 -10.33 -40.28 -33.09
C ARG A 87 -11.11 -41.58 -32.94
N LYS A 88 -12.22 -41.57 -32.21
CA LYS A 88 -13.12 -42.75 -32.11
C LYS A 88 -13.69 -43.11 -33.46
N ALA A 89 -14.19 -42.14 -34.22
CA ALA A 89 -14.77 -42.35 -35.52
C ALA A 89 -13.71 -42.88 -36.53
N GLU A 90 -12.52 -42.27 -36.53
CA GLU A 90 -11.40 -42.76 -37.36
C GLU A 90 -10.99 -44.18 -37.03
N ASN A 91 -10.97 -44.53 -35.74
CA ASN A 91 -10.61 -45.90 -35.30
C ASN A 91 -11.70 -46.90 -35.68
N GLU A 92 -12.96 -46.56 -35.58
CA GLU A 92 -14.06 -47.41 -36.05
C GLU A 92 -13.98 -47.69 -37.57
N GLU A 93 -13.75 -46.63 -38.34
CA GLU A 93 -13.57 -46.70 -39.78
C GLU A 93 -12.35 -47.55 -40.14
N TYR A 94 -11.25 -47.37 -39.47
CA TYR A 94 -10.03 -48.16 -39.66
C TYR A 94 -10.29 -49.63 -39.38
N GLN A 95 -10.93 -49.99 -38.29
CA GLN A 95 -11.25 -51.35 -37.92
C GLN A 95 -12.21 -52.00 -38.92
N ALA A 96 -13.22 -51.27 -39.38
CA ALA A 96 -14.13 -51.75 -40.41
C ALA A 96 -13.41 -52.06 -41.72
N THR A 97 -12.49 -51.16 -42.11
CA THR A 97 -11.66 -51.33 -43.34
C THR A 97 -10.74 -52.53 -43.23
N MET A 98 -10.11 -52.72 -42.09
CA MET A 98 -9.20 -53.87 -41.84
C MET A 98 -9.90 -55.19 -41.73
N ALA A 99 -11.16 -55.20 -41.27
CA ALA A 99 -11.98 -56.43 -41.16
C ALA A 99 -12.52 -56.88 -42.54
N ALA A 100 -12.64 -55.96 -43.46
CA ALA A 100 -13.06 -56.25 -44.84
C ALA A 100 -11.90 -56.84 -45.63
#